data_2cbf92e1b1be3985d229c7e13d70fbb8
#
_entry.id   2cbf92e1b1be3985d229c7e13d70fbb8
#
_cell.length_a   1.000
_cell.length_b   1.000
_cell.length_c   1.000
_cell.angle_alpha   90.00
_cell.angle_beta   90.00
_cell.angle_gamma   90.00
#
_symmetry.space_group_name_H-M   'P 1'
#
loop_
_entity.id
_entity.type
_entity.pdbx_description
1 polymer ?
#
loop_
_entity_poly.entity_id
_entity_poly.type
_entity_poly.pdbx_seq_one_letter_code
_entity_poly.pdbx_strand_id
1 'polypeptide(L)'
;MSRVVYIREKAPNQQHGGNKGVEDINTVLGKKYDEISELYTLPGRRHLFDYARFFTRNWSNLNTIRKSVKNDDILIIQYPHYNFHALGEKLIDLFRIKNTILLVHDVDSVRYQTGIDEEIKLLNLAKVVLLHNQKMSDYLVKHGLKTKTVNVNIFDYLLYNTPSQESFYFGKQIVFAGNLGKSHFLNLMGQDSLGLSLSLFGPGLSEEMKESSHVHWMGSYSPDEIPFKLKGSFGLVWDGTSLDECDGLMGRYMKINFPHKLALYIAAGIPVVTWSQAAIADIVKTYKIGFVVDSLREVSNYIDSINEKEYAEYKKNILKLQKKVMSGYFTALAFEKAVTMISR
;
A
#
# COMPACT_ATOMS: atom_id res chain seq x y z
N MET A 1 -7.97 -21.20 -23.86
CA MET A 1 -7.34 -20.12 -23.06
C MET A 1 -6.53 -20.75 -21.96
N SER A 2 -5.34 -20.24 -21.69
CA SER A 2 -4.51 -20.69 -20.56
C SER A 2 -5.26 -20.47 -19.27
N ARG A 3 -5.19 -21.43 -18.36
CA ARG A 3 -5.76 -21.28 -17.02
C ARG A 3 -4.92 -20.26 -16.24
N VAL A 4 -5.57 -19.34 -15.51
CA VAL A 4 -4.91 -18.37 -14.64
C VAL A 4 -5.15 -18.80 -13.20
N VAL A 5 -4.08 -18.99 -12.46
CA VAL A 5 -4.10 -19.45 -11.08
C VAL A 5 -3.31 -18.51 -10.19
N TYR A 6 -3.68 -18.41 -8.91
CA TYR A 6 -2.95 -17.60 -7.95
C TYR A 6 -2.66 -18.36 -6.66
N ILE A 7 -1.60 -17.93 -5.99
CA ILE A 7 -1.24 -18.40 -4.66
C ILE A 7 -1.78 -17.39 -3.65
N ARG A 8 -2.65 -17.87 -2.76
CA ARG A 8 -3.13 -17.07 -1.65
C ARG A 8 -2.03 -16.92 -0.60
N GLU A 9 -1.67 -15.72 -0.26
CA GLU A 9 -0.87 -15.45 0.91
C GLU A 9 -1.79 -15.23 2.11
N LYS A 10 -1.62 -16.07 3.14
CA LYS A 10 -2.40 -15.95 4.38
C LYS A 10 -1.57 -15.23 5.43
N ALA A 11 -1.81 -13.94 5.55
CA ALA A 11 -1.19 -13.13 6.58
C ALA A 11 -1.63 -13.58 7.99
N PRO A 12 -0.76 -13.48 9.01
CA PRO A 12 -1.18 -13.70 10.39
C PRO A 12 -2.25 -12.66 10.75
N ASN A 13 -3.20 -13.04 11.62
CA ASN A 13 -4.25 -12.16 12.17
C ASN A 13 -3.61 -10.98 12.92
N GLN A 14 -3.04 -10.01 12.21
CA GLN A 14 -2.48 -8.80 12.77
C GLN A 14 -3.26 -7.61 12.23
N GLN A 15 -3.64 -6.71 13.13
CA GLN A 15 -4.37 -5.48 12.83
C GLN A 15 -3.47 -4.43 12.16
N HIS A 16 -2.74 -4.82 11.08
CA HIS A 16 -1.82 -3.93 10.37
C HIS A 16 -2.29 -3.66 8.95
N GLY A 17 -2.19 -2.41 8.52
CA GLY A 17 -2.59 -1.97 7.18
C GLY A 17 -1.89 -2.71 6.03
N GLY A 18 -0.67 -3.25 6.23
CA GLY A 18 0.04 -4.06 5.25
C GLY A 18 -0.68 -5.36 4.89
N ASN A 19 -1.35 -5.99 5.86
CA ASN A 19 -2.12 -7.22 5.62
C ASN A 19 -3.39 -6.96 4.79
N LYS A 20 -3.97 -5.77 4.93
CA LYS A 20 -5.16 -5.36 4.17
C LYS A 20 -4.91 -5.38 2.67
N GLY A 21 -3.78 -4.82 2.21
CA GLY A 21 -3.44 -4.82 0.79
C GLY A 21 -3.34 -6.22 0.19
N VAL A 22 -2.70 -7.16 0.89
CA VAL A 22 -2.57 -8.56 0.47
C VAL A 22 -3.93 -9.26 0.39
N GLU A 23 -4.77 -9.09 1.42
CA GLU A 23 -6.10 -9.74 1.46
C GLU A 23 -7.07 -9.12 0.45
N ASP A 24 -7.00 -7.82 0.20
CA ASP A 24 -7.81 -7.18 -0.82
C ASP A 24 -7.45 -7.71 -2.22
N ILE A 25 -6.17 -7.90 -2.50
CA ILE A 25 -5.71 -8.51 -3.75
C ILE A 25 -6.17 -9.96 -3.86
N ASN A 26 -6.04 -10.78 -2.80
CA ASN A 26 -6.57 -12.14 -2.77
C ASN A 26 -8.08 -12.16 -3.10
N THR A 27 -8.82 -11.21 -2.54
CA THR A 27 -10.26 -11.08 -2.77
C THR A 27 -10.59 -10.71 -4.20
N VAL A 28 -9.82 -9.80 -4.82
CA VAL A 28 -9.98 -9.42 -6.23
C VAL A 28 -9.65 -10.59 -7.15
N LEU A 29 -8.55 -11.29 -6.89
CA LEU A 29 -8.12 -12.45 -7.67
C LEU A 29 -9.15 -13.58 -7.61
N GLY A 30 -9.66 -13.89 -6.42
CA GLY A 30 -10.65 -14.97 -6.22
C GLY A 30 -12.00 -14.73 -6.88
N LYS A 31 -12.31 -13.51 -7.33
CA LYS A 31 -13.50 -13.24 -8.16
C LYS A 31 -13.38 -13.74 -9.59
N LYS A 32 -12.16 -13.98 -10.09
CA LYS A 32 -11.93 -14.23 -11.51
C LYS A 32 -10.99 -15.41 -11.80
N TYR A 33 -10.09 -15.74 -10.89
CA TYR A 33 -9.03 -16.73 -11.10
C TYR A 33 -9.09 -17.83 -10.04
N ASP A 34 -8.52 -18.99 -10.37
CA ASP A 34 -8.54 -20.14 -9.48
C ASP A 34 -7.44 -20.05 -8.42
N GLU A 35 -7.81 -20.17 -7.14
CA GLU A 35 -6.85 -20.36 -6.06
C GLU A 35 -6.25 -21.77 -6.15
N ILE A 36 -4.92 -21.86 -6.26
CA ILE A 36 -4.26 -23.14 -6.39
C ILE A 36 -3.76 -23.69 -5.06
N SER A 37 -3.38 -22.81 -4.15
CA SER A 37 -2.90 -23.14 -2.81
C SER A 37 -2.75 -21.90 -1.95
N GLU A 38 -2.61 -22.12 -0.63
CA GLU A 38 -2.30 -21.08 0.35
C GLU A 38 -0.84 -21.21 0.83
N LEU A 39 -0.16 -20.07 1.05
CA LEU A 39 1.09 -20.03 1.79
C LEU A 39 0.87 -19.24 3.09
N TYR A 40 1.26 -19.88 4.20
CA TYR A 40 1.04 -19.34 5.54
C TYR A 40 2.25 -18.54 5.99
N THR A 41 2.02 -17.40 6.63
CA THR A 41 3.09 -16.62 7.27
C THR A 41 3.46 -17.19 8.64
N LEU A 42 4.71 -16.94 9.07
CA LEU A 42 5.16 -17.31 10.41
C LEU A 42 4.41 -16.50 11.48
N PRO A 43 3.85 -17.15 12.51
CA PRO A 43 3.22 -16.43 13.61
C PRO A 43 4.24 -15.59 14.40
N GLY A 44 3.80 -14.46 14.98
CA GLY A 44 4.67 -13.50 15.67
C GLY A 44 5.26 -14.01 16.98
N ARG A 45 4.53 -14.83 17.77
CA ARG A 45 5.04 -15.58 18.94
C ARG A 45 5.36 -17.00 18.52
N ARG A 46 6.57 -17.50 18.87
CA ARG A 46 7.17 -18.66 18.21
C ARG A 46 7.48 -19.76 19.22
N HIS A 47 6.72 -20.85 19.19
CA HIS A 47 7.11 -22.10 19.80
C HIS A 47 7.67 -23.04 18.73
N LEU A 48 8.52 -24.00 19.12
CA LEU A 48 9.12 -24.99 18.19
C LEU A 48 8.09 -25.71 17.31
N PHE A 49 6.90 -26.00 17.87
CA PHE A 49 5.79 -26.59 17.15
C PHE A 49 5.22 -25.69 16.03
N ASP A 50 5.25 -24.36 16.21
CA ASP A 50 4.77 -23.41 15.20
C ASP A 50 5.68 -23.41 13.98
N TYR A 51 7.01 -23.52 14.19
CA TYR A 51 7.98 -23.65 13.10
C TYR A 51 7.82 -24.97 12.35
N ALA A 52 7.72 -26.09 13.06
CA ALA A 52 7.51 -27.39 12.42
C ALA A 52 6.23 -27.42 11.59
N ARG A 53 5.14 -26.90 12.14
CA ARG A 53 3.84 -26.78 11.43
C ARG A 53 3.93 -25.84 10.24
N PHE A 54 4.64 -24.72 10.38
CA PHE A 54 4.87 -23.77 9.30
C PHE A 54 5.62 -24.42 8.13
N PHE A 55 6.76 -25.06 8.39
CA PHE A 55 7.58 -25.67 7.35
C PHE A 55 6.88 -26.84 6.68
N THR A 56 6.27 -27.76 7.45
CA THR A 56 5.58 -28.92 6.89
C THR A 56 4.41 -28.52 6.00
N ARG A 57 3.60 -27.56 6.44
CA ARG A 57 2.45 -27.05 5.68
C ARG A 57 2.86 -26.34 4.39
N ASN A 58 3.75 -25.37 4.51
CA ASN A 58 4.22 -24.62 3.33
C ASN A 58 4.98 -25.51 2.35
N TRP A 59 5.77 -26.46 2.84
CA TRP A 59 6.45 -27.42 1.97
C TRP A 59 5.48 -28.31 1.20
N SER A 60 4.45 -28.83 1.87
CA SER A 60 3.39 -29.59 1.22
C SER A 60 2.68 -28.76 0.15
N ASN A 61 2.34 -27.50 0.49
CA ASN A 61 1.65 -26.61 -0.42
C ASN A 61 2.53 -26.21 -1.62
N LEU A 62 3.82 -25.92 -1.42
CA LEU A 62 4.76 -25.67 -2.51
C LEU A 62 4.89 -26.86 -3.48
N ASN A 63 4.93 -28.07 -2.93
CA ASN A 63 4.97 -29.28 -3.76
C ASN A 63 3.65 -29.47 -4.54
N THR A 64 2.50 -29.16 -3.91
CA THR A 64 1.21 -29.17 -4.58
C THR A 64 1.17 -28.17 -5.72
N ILE A 65 1.62 -26.93 -5.49
CA ILE A 65 1.70 -25.88 -6.52
C ILE A 65 2.52 -26.38 -7.71
N ARG A 66 3.75 -26.87 -7.48
CA ARG A 66 4.65 -27.34 -8.53
C ARG A 66 4.05 -28.48 -9.37
N LYS A 67 3.29 -29.38 -8.76
CA LYS A 67 2.63 -30.51 -9.45
C LYS A 67 1.36 -30.08 -10.18
N SER A 68 0.68 -29.05 -9.70
CA SER A 68 -0.64 -28.63 -10.20
C SER A 68 -0.57 -27.56 -11.27
N VAL A 69 0.51 -26.75 -11.33
CA VAL A 69 0.72 -25.74 -12.37
C VAL A 69 1.22 -26.42 -13.64
N LYS A 70 0.48 -26.27 -14.73
CA LYS A 70 0.84 -26.78 -16.05
C LYS A 70 1.70 -25.75 -16.80
N ASN A 71 2.41 -26.20 -17.84
CA ASN A 71 3.30 -25.35 -18.63
C ASN A 71 2.63 -24.15 -19.27
N ASP A 72 1.33 -24.25 -19.58
CA ASP A 72 0.55 -23.19 -20.22
C ASP A 72 -0.26 -22.35 -19.23
N ASP A 73 -0.26 -22.71 -17.93
CA ASP A 73 -0.92 -21.92 -16.90
C ASP A 73 -0.16 -20.61 -16.65
N ILE A 74 -0.92 -19.60 -16.27
CA ILE A 74 -0.37 -18.31 -15.78
C ILE A 74 -0.47 -18.32 -14.25
N LEU A 75 0.67 -18.21 -13.58
CA LEU A 75 0.76 -18.20 -12.11
C LEU A 75 0.92 -16.78 -11.59
N ILE A 76 0.03 -16.35 -10.70
CA ILE A 76 0.09 -15.05 -10.03
C ILE A 76 0.63 -15.22 -8.61
N ILE A 77 1.64 -14.41 -8.25
CA ILE A 77 2.28 -14.38 -6.92
C ILE A 77 2.38 -12.94 -6.45
N GLN A 78 2.12 -12.70 -5.17
CA GLN A 78 2.38 -11.43 -4.49
C GLN A 78 3.82 -11.39 -3.96
N TYR A 79 4.52 -10.25 -4.11
CA TYR A 79 5.93 -10.05 -3.76
C TYR A 79 6.14 -8.73 -2.99
N PRO A 80 7.04 -8.66 -1.97
CA PRO A 80 7.71 -9.82 -1.38
C PRO A 80 6.73 -10.67 -0.57
N HIS A 81 6.90 -11.99 -0.64
CA HIS A 81 6.17 -12.87 0.25
C HIS A 81 6.77 -12.77 1.66
N TYR A 82 5.97 -12.62 2.70
CA TYR A 82 6.45 -12.49 4.09
C TYR A 82 7.39 -13.62 4.54
N ASN A 83 7.27 -14.78 3.92
CA ASN A 83 8.09 -15.94 4.20
C ASN A 83 9.30 -16.10 3.28
N PHE A 84 9.61 -15.09 2.46
CA PHE A 84 10.67 -15.20 1.46
C PHE A 84 11.98 -15.69 2.07
N HIS A 85 12.39 -15.09 3.19
CA HIS A 85 13.61 -15.49 3.90
C HIS A 85 13.54 -16.89 4.53
N ALA A 86 12.34 -17.37 4.90
CA ALA A 86 12.16 -18.67 5.53
C ALA A 86 12.04 -19.83 4.53
N LEU A 87 11.42 -19.56 3.35
CA LEU A 87 11.21 -20.58 2.32
C LEU A 87 12.30 -20.58 1.25
N GLY A 88 13.10 -19.52 1.17
CA GLY A 88 14.32 -19.39 0.37
C GLY A 88 14.13 -19.78 -1.11
N GLU A 89 15.11 -20.57 -1.62
CA GLU A 89 15.15 -20.99 -3.03
C GLU A 89 13.89 -21.70 -3.52
N LYS A 90 13.15 -22.37 -2.62
CA LYS A 90 11.93 -23.09 -3.02
C LYS A 90 10.83 -22.16 -3.48
N LEU A 91 10.74 -20.96 -2.91
CA LEU A 91 9.81 -19.93 -3.37
C LEU A 91 10.31 -19.31 -4.68
N ILE A 92 11.64 -19.10 -4.80
CA ILE A 92 12.27 -18.61 -6.04
C ILE A 92 12.00 -19.53 -7.23
N ASP A 93 11.97 -20.84 -7.02
CA ASP A 93 11.67 -21.80 -8.09
C ASP A 93 10.26 -21.57 -8.69
N LEU A 94 9.31 -21.05 -7.89
CA LEU A 94 7.99 -20.70 -8.43
C LEU A 94 8.07 -19.49 -9.39
N PHE A 95 8.99 -18.56 -9.17
CA PHE A 95 9.19 -17.40 -10.05
C PHE A 95 9.76 -17.81 -11.41
N ARG A 96 10.45 -18.96 -11.47
CA ARG A 96 10.99 -19.53 -12.71
C ARG A 96 9.93 -20.26 -13.56
N ILE A 97 8.70 -20.43 -13.06
CA ILE A 97 7.62 -20.99 -13.87
C ILE A 97 7.38 -20.05 -15.06
N LYS A 98 7.28 -20.61 -16.26
CA LYS A 98 7.36 -19.92 -17.56
C LYS A 98 6.47 -18.67 -17.67
N ASN A 99 5.28 -18.70 -17.08
CA ASN A 99 4.27 -17.65 -17.21
C ASN A 99 3.90 -17.08 -15.84
N THR A 100 4.88 -16.63 -15.06
CA THR A 100 4.63 -16.03 -13.75
C THR A 100 4.37 -14.53 -13.86
N ILE A 101 3.35 -14.04 -13.16
CA ILE A 101 3.07 -12.63 -12.89
C ILE A 101 3.41 -12.38 -11.43
N LEU A 102 4.29 -11.41 -11.17
CA LEU A 102 4.57 -10.93 -9.81
C LEU A 102 3.85 -9.58 -9.59
N LEU A 103 3.06 -9.48 -8.53
CA LEU A 103 2.57 -8.18 -8.04
C LEU A 103 3.48 -7.72 -6.89
N VAL A 104 4.12 -6.59 -7.07
CA VAL A 104 5.04 -6.00 -6.09
C VAL A 104 4.28 -5.13 -5.10
N HIS A 105 4.38 -5.45 -3.81
CA HIS A 105 3.91 -4.61 -2.69
C HIS A 105 4.98 -3.66 -2.20
N ASP A 106 6.22 -4.12 -2.13
CA ASP A 106 7.38 -3.32 -1.73
C ASP A 106 8.61 -3.79 -2.50
N VAL A 107 9.55 -2.87 -2.73
CA VAL A 107 10.89 -3.16 -3.21
C VAL A 107 11.82 -3.00 -2.01
N ASP A 108 12.06 -4.12 -1.30
CA ASP A 108 12.74 -4.11 0.00
C ASP A 108 14.17 -3.60 -0.10
N SER A 109 14.88 -3.89 -1.18
CA SER A 109 16.23 -3.38 -1.41
C SER A 109 16.28 -1.85 -1.47
N VAL A 110 15.28 -1.21 -2.05
CA VAL A 110 15.19 0.25 -2.11
C VAL A 110 14.70 0.81 -0.78
N ARG A 111 13.72 0.16 -0.17
CA ARG A 111 13.14 0.57 1.10
C ARG A 111 14.14 0.56 2.25
N TYR A 112 15.03 -0.44 2.28
CA TYR A 112 16.03 -0.63 3.35
C TYR A 112 17.46 -0.32 2.90
N GLN A 113 17.66 0.14 1.65
CA GLN A 113 18.97 0.42 1.06
C GLN A 113 19.94 -0.78 1.14
N THR A 114 19.44 -1.95 0.84
CA THR A 114 20.20 -3.18 0.63
C THR A 114 20.54 -3.35 -0.86
N GLY A 115 21.31 -4.38 -1.21
CA GLY A 115 21.72 -4.60 -2.62
C GLY A 115 20.54 -4.82 -3.59
N ILE A 116 20.29 -3.86 -4.47
CA ILE A 116 19.18 -3.91 -5.44
C ILE A 116 19.36 -4.99 -6.51
N ASP A 117 20.60 -5.36 -6.82
CA ASP A 117 20.92 -6.28 -7.92
C ASP A 117 20.29 -7.66 -7.73
N GLU A 118 20.27 -8.17 -6.50
CA GLU A 118 19.66 -9.46 -6.20
C GLU A 118 18.14 -9.42 -6.36
N GLU A 119 17.49 -8.34 -5.92
CA GLU A 119 16.06 -8.17 -6.08
C GLU A 119 15.68 -8.01 -7.56
N ILE A 120 16.46 -7.27 -8.35
CA ILE A 120 16.27 -7.17 -9.80
C ILE A 120 16.44 -8.53 -10.49
N LYS A 121 17.42 -9.35 -10.08
CA LYS A 121 17.56 -10.72 -10.62
C LYS A 121 16.31 -11.56 -10.36
N LEU A 122 15.73 -11.45 -9.16
CA LEU A 122 14.49 -12.16 -8.81
C LEU A 122 13.30 -11.67 -9.65
N LEU A 123 13.11 -10.36 -9.76
CA LEU A 123 12.03 -9.80 -10.56
C LEU A 123 12.16 -10.16 -12.05
N ASN A 124 13.39 -10.27 -12.55
CA ASN A 124 13.66 -10.71 -13.93
C ASN A 124 13.37 -12.20 -14.20
N LEU A 125 13.08 -13.00 -13.19
CA LEU A 125 12.60 -14.39 -13.40
C LEU A 125 11.15 -14.45 -13.87
N ALA A 126 10.35 -13.43 -13.54
CA ALA A 126 8.95 -13.39 -13.93
C ALA A 126 8.75 -13.02 -15.41
N LYS A 127 7.58 -13.35 -15.96
CA LYS A 127 7.19 -12.95 -17.31
C LYS A 127 6.65 -11.52 -17.37
N VAL A 128 5.90 -11.12 -16.34
CA VAL A 128 5.36 -9.76 -16.15
C VAL A 128 5.46 -9.39 -14.68
N VAL A 129 5.80 -8.13 -14.40
CA VAL A 129 5.82 -7.57 -13.05
C VAL A 129 4.81 -6.43 -12.97
N LEU A 130 3.88 -6.49 -12.00
CA LEU A 130 2.98 -5.41 -11.67
C LEU A 130 3.66 -4.51 -10.63
N LEU A 131 3.81 -3.24 -10.96
CA LEU A 131 4.49 -2.23 -10.14
C LEU A 131 3.51 -1.14 -9.71
N HIS A 132 3.90 -0.35 -8.72
CA HIS A 132 3.03 0.68 -8.17
C HIS A 132 2.66 1.74 -9.20
N ASN A 133 3.64 2.28 -9.90
CA ASN A 133 3.50 3.43 -10.78
C ASN A 133 4.68 3.54 -11.75
N GLN A 134 4.64 4.51 -12.65
CA GLN A 134 5.68 4.72 -13.64
C GLN A 134 7.04 5.09 -13.02
N LYS A 135 7.07 5.86 -11.92
CA LYS A 135 8.32 6.24 -11.25
C LYS A 135 9.06 5.01 -10.68
N MET A 136 8.31 4.05 -10.11
CA MET A 136 8.88 2.77 -9.68
C MET A 136 9.38 1.95 -10.87
N SER A 137 8.60 1.88 -11.96
CA SER A 137 9.02 1.18 -13.19
C SER A 137 10.31 1.77 -13.74
N ASP A 138 10.39 3.07 -13.90
CA ASP A 138 11.56 3.77 -14.45
C ASP A 138 12.80 3.56 -13.56
N TYR A 139 12.59 3.62 -12.24
CA TYR A 139 13.65 3.36 -11.27
C TYR A 139 14.21 1.96 -11.41
N LEU A 140 13.36 0.92 -11.44
CA LEU A 140 13.79 -0.46 -11.54
C LEU A 140 14.41 -0.79 -12.92
N VAL A 141 13.86 -0.24 -14.01
CA VAL A 141 14.45 -0.37 -15.36
C VAL A 141 15.85 0.24 -15.40
N LYS A 142 16.05 1.41 -14.81
CA LYS A 142 17.39 2.03 -14.68
C LYS A 142 18.38 1.13 -13.93
N HIS A 143 17.91 0.30 -13.01
CA HIS A 143 18.73 -0.65 -12.23
C HIS A 143 18.74 -2.06 -12.84
N GLY A 144 18.28 -2.26 -14.07
CA GLY A 144 18.44 -3.50 -14.80
C GLY A 144 17.22 -4.42 -14.87
N LEU A 145 16.03 -3.94 -14.51
CA LEU A 145 14.79 -4.69 -14.75
C LEU A 145 14.53 -4.77 -16.27
N LYS A 146 14.45 -5.98 -16.79
CA LYS A 146 14.22 -6.31 -18.21
C LYS A 146 12.83 -6.87 -18.45
N THR A 147 12.18 -7.36 -17.40
CA THR A 147 10.85 -7.93 -17.44
C THR A 147 9.81 -6.90 -17.85
N LYS A 148 8.80 -7.31 -18.64
CA LYS A 148 7.66 -6.45 -18.98
C LYS A 148 6.95 -5.99 -17.71
N THR A 149 6.57 -4.71 -17.66
CA THR A 149 5.89 -4.13 -16.49
C THR A 149 4.47 -3.68 -16.81
N VAL A 150 3.60 -3.74 -15.79
CA VAL A 150 2.27 -3.14 -15.80
C VAL A 150 2.15 -2.30 -14.53
N ASN A 151 1.75 -1.04 -14.66
CA ASN A 151 1.53 -0.18 -13.51
C ASN A 151 0.10 -0.33 -12.98
N VAL A 152 -0.03 -0.60 -11.67
CA VAL A 152 -1.32 -0.65 -10.98
C VAL A 152 -1.90 0.76 -10.86
N ASN A 153 -1.03 1.76 -10.67
CA ASN A 153 -1.26 3.19 -10.46
C ASN A 153 -1.94 3.51 -9.13
N ILE A 154 -3.06 2.88 -8.81
CA ILE A 154 -3.78 3.06 -7.55
C ILE A 154 -4.05 1.68 -6.98
N PHE A 155 -3.58 1.41 -5.74
CA PHE A 155 -3.98 0.21 -5.03
C PHE A 155 -5.41 0.38 -4.51
N ASP A 156 -6.17 -0.70 -4.59
CA ASP A 156 -7.53 -0.73 -4.09
C ASP A 156 -7.56 -0.86 -2.55
N TYR A 157 -8.69 -0.53 -1.97
CA TYR A 157 -9.00 -0.69 -0.56
C TYR A 157 -10.45 -1.13 -0.46
N LEU A 158 -10.66 -2.43 -0.38
CA LEU A 158 -12.01 -3.01 -0.46
C LEU A 158 -12.81 -2.72 0.80
N LEU A 159 -14.03 -2.25 0.61
CA LEU A 159 -15.01 -2.07 1.69
C LEU A 159 -16.38 -2.56 1.20
N TYR A 160 -17.12 -3.20 2.10
CA TYR A 160 -18.50 -3.65 1.81
C TYR A 160 -19.51 -2.51 1.94
N ASN A 161 -19.26 -1.55 2.81
CA ASN A 161 -20.11 -0.38 3.04
C ASN A 161 -19.35 0.90 2.75
N THR A 162 -20.07 1.94 2.37
CA THR A 162 -19.50 3.27 2.12
C THR A 162 -19.44 4.06 3.43
N PRO A 163 -18.27 4.61 3.82
CA PRO A 163 -18.17 5.49 4.98
C PRO A 163 -19.04 6.75 4.84
N SER A 164 -19.64 7.20 5.96
CA SER A 164 -20.37 8.45 6.01
C SER A 164 -19.46 9.63 5.68
N GLN A 165 -19.98 10.63 4.98
CA GLN A 165 -19.25 11.84 4.61
C GLN A 165 -19.45 13.00 5.57
N GLU A 166 -20.31 12.85 6.58
CA GLU A 166 -20.65 13.90 7.57
C GLU A 166 -19.46 14.27 8.47
N SER A 167 -18.47 13.38 8.60
CA SER A 167 -17.27 13.61 9.41
C SER A 167 -16.21 14.48 8.72
N PHE A 168 -16.42 14.86 7.46
CA PHE A 168 -15.44 15.59 6.66
C PHE A 168 -15.97 16.98 6.28
N TYR A 169 -15.29 18.00 6.76
CA TYR A 169 -15.63 19.40 6.60
C TYR A 169 -14.40 20.23 6.21
N PHE A 170 -14.65 21.40 5.63
CA PHE A 170 -13.57 22.32 5.28
C PHE A 170 -12.98 22.96 6.55
N GLY A 171 -11.67 22.89 6.69
CA GLY A 171 -10.95 23.45 7.83
C GLY A 171 -9.52 22.95 7.94
N LYS A 172 -8.88 23.24 9.06
CA LYS A 172 -7.46 22.95 9.34
C LYS A 172 -7.25 21.70 10.18
N GLN A 173 -8.19 20.77 10.20
CA GLN A 173 -8.03 19.49 10.90
C GLN A 173 -7.43 18.45 9.99
N ILE A 174 -6.19 18.08 10.26
CA ILE A 174 -5.42 17.08 9.52
C ILE A 174 -5.58 15.70 10.16
N VAL A 175 -5.91 14.73 9.34
CA VAL A 175 -6.03 13.33 9.74
C VAL A 175 -4.76 12.58 9.39
N PHE A 176 -4.17 11.89 10.36
CA PHE A 176 -3.09 10.95 10.08
C PHE A 176 -3.43 9.57 10.66
N ALA A 177 -3.34 8.55 9.81
CA ALA A 177 -3.61 7.16 10.16
C ALA A 177 -2.40 6.27 9.87
N GLY A 178 -1.89 5.59 10.89
CA GLY A 178 -0.73 4.71 10.76
C GLY A 178 -0.05 4.38 12.08
N ASN A 179 1.17 3.87 12.01
CA ASN A 179 1.98 3.65 13.20
C ASN A 179 2.60 4.99 13.65
N LEU A 180 2.02 5.59 14.71
CA LEU A 180 2.42 6.91 15.21
C LEU A 180 3.85 6.90 15.77
N GLY A 181 4.27 5.81 16.41
CA GLY A 181 5.61 5.66 16.96
C GLY A 181 6.73 5.57 15.92
N LYS A 182 6.40 5.28 14.63
CA LYS A 182 7.35 5.30 13.52
C LYS A 182 7.32 6.59 12.70
N SER A 183 6.34 7.46 12.93
CA SER A 183 6.10 8.69 12.17
C SER A 183 6.68 9.88 12.94
N HIS A 184 8.02 9.95 12.99
CA HIS A 184 8.75 10.89 13.87
C HIS A 184 8.48 12.37 13.58
N PHE A 185 8.14 12.75 12.33
CA PHE A 185 7.73 14.12 12.01
C PHE A 185 6.52 14.60 12.85
N LEU A 186 5.67 13.67 13.32
CA LEU A 186 4.54 14.02 14.18
C LEU A 186 4.96 14.64 15.51
N ASN A 187 6.11 14.23 16.05
CA ASN A 187 6.63 14.84 17.30
C ASN A 187 6.91 16.34 17.11
N LEU A 188 7.44 16.72 15.94
CA LEU A 188 7.66 18.13 15.59
C LEU A 188 6.33 18.88 15.42
N MET A 189 5.33 18.24 14.80
CA MET A 189 3.97 18.80 14.71
C MET A 189 3.28 18.87 16.08
N GLY A 190 3.63 18.02 17.04
CA GLY A 190 3.14 18.07 18.40
C GLY A 190 3.72 19.26 19.19
N GLN A 191 4.96 19.65 18.90
CA GLN A 191 5.62 20.81 19.53
C GLN A 191 5.18 22.14 18.91
N ASP A 192 4.92 22.16 17.59
CA ASP A 192 4.44 23.32 16.86
C ASP A 192 3.22 22.93 16.02
N SER A 193 2.09 23.54 16.31
CA SER A 193 0.81 23.26 15.63
C SER A 193 0.81 23.62 14.15
N LEU A 194 1.71 24.46 13.70
CA LEU A 194 1.71 25.03 12.35
C LEU A 194 0.35 25.65 11.96
N GLY A 195 -0.46 26.04 12.95
CA GLY A 195 -1.83 26.50 12.75
C GLY A 195 -2.83 25.39 12.37
N LEU A 196 -2.50 24.13 12.67
CA LEU A 196 -3.28 22.93 12.33
C LEU A 196 -3.77 22.21 13.60
N SER A 197 -4.86 21.49 13.49
CA SER A 197 -5.33 20.52 14.48
C SER A 197 -5.13 19.11 13.93
N LEU A 198 -4.65 18.18 14.76
CA LEU A 198 -4.30 16.82 14.34
C LEU A 198 -5.27 15.79 14.91
N SER A 199 -5.91 15.02 14.05
CA SER A 199 -6.64 13.79 14.40
C SER A 199 -5.77 12.57 14.10
N LEU A 200 -5.22 11.93 15.14
CA LEU A 200 -4.24 10.85 15.00
C LEU A 200 -4.87 9.49 15.30
N PHE A 201 -4.71 8.56 14.35
CA PHE A 201 -5.24 7.21 14.42
C PHE A 201 -4.11 6.19 14.35
N GLY A 202 -4.01 5.32 15.33
CA GLY A 202 -3.06 4.21 15.37
C GLY A 202 -2.31 4.09 16.68
N PRO A 203 -1.45 3.07 16.78
CA PRO A 203 -0.65 2.82 17.98
C PRO A 203 0.62 3.67 18.02
N GLY A 204 1.17 3.84 19.24
CA GLY A 204 2.52 4.39 19.42
C GLY A 204 2.57 5.92 19.58
N LEU A 205 1.47 6.57 19.98
CA LEU A 205 1.49 7.98 20.34
C LEU A 205 2.38 8.19 21.58
N SER A 206 3.32 9.13 21.50
CA SER A 206 4.16 9.49 22.65
C SER A 206 3.37 10.26 23.72
N GLU A 207 3.81 10.18 24.98
CA GLU A 207 3.17 10.91 26.07
C GLU A 207 3.24 12.45 25.84
N GLU A 208 4.38 12.93 25.33
CA GLU A 208 4.56 14.35 25.01
C GLU A 208 3.51 14.87 24.00
N MET A 209 3.18 14.03 23.00
CA MET A 209 2.15 14.41 22.04
C MET A 209 0.74 14.41 22.62
N LYS A 210 0.46 13.60 23.64
CA LYS A 210 -0.84 13.58 24.31
C LYS A 210 -1.12 14.87 25.09
N GLU A 211 -0.07 15.55 25.54
CA GLU A 211 -0.19 16.82 26.27
C GLU A 211 -0.43 18.03 25.35
N SER A 212 -0.23 17.86 24.07
CA SER A 212 -0.40 18.94 23.08
C SER A 212 -1.87 19.25 22.82
N SER A 213 -2.29 20.49 23.03
CA SER A 213 -3.71 20.92 22.95
C SER A 213 -4.33 20.80 21.54
N HIS A 214 -3.51 20.75 20.50
CA HIS A 214 -3.96 20.63 19.11
C HIS A 214 -3.85 19.20 18.57
N VAL A 215 -3.43 18.23 19.40
CA VAL A 215 -3.33 16.81 19.05
C VAL A 215 -4.47 16.03 19.70
N HIS A 216 -5.22 15.31 18.87
CA HIS A 216 -6.34 14.48 19.31
C HIS A 216 -6.07 13.02 18.92
N TRP A 217 -5.74 12.18 19.90
CA TRP A 217 -5.65 10.74 19.63
C TRP A 217 -7.04 10.13 19.58
N MET A 218 -7.36 9.57 18.43
CA MET A 218 -8.69 9.02 18.11
C MET A 218 -8.78 7.51 18.29
N GLY A 219 -7.70 6.86 18.76
CA GLY A 219 -7.63 5.41 18.95
C GLY A 219 -6.93 4.65 17.83
N SER A 220 -6.90 3.33 17.99
CA SER A 220 -6.35 2.39 17.00
C SER A 220 -7.44 1.40 16.60
N TYR A 221 -7.66 1.26 15.30
CA TYR A 221 -8.72 0.45 14.72
C TYR A 221 -8.15 -0.54 13.71
N SER A 222 -8.91 -1.60 13.44
CA SER A 222 -8.57 -2.53 12.36
C SER A 222 -8.64 -1.83 10.98
N PRO A 223 -7.94 -2.36 9.98
CA PRO A 223 -8.01 -1.79 8.62
C PRO A 223 -9.43 -1.72 8.05
N ASP A 224 -10.32 -2.63 8.43
CA ASP A 224 -11.71 -2.62 7.95
C ASP A 224 -12.60 -1.61 8.68
N GLU A 225 -12.23 -1.22 9.90
CA GLU A 225 -12.99 -0.27 10.71
C GLU A 225 -12.55 1.19 10.53
N ILE A 226 -11.24 1.40 10.36
CA ILE A 226 -10.65 2.75 10.36
C ILE A 226 -11.28 3.70 9.34
N PRO A 227 -11.66 3.29 8.08
CA PRO A 227 -12.29 4.22 7.14
C PRO A 227 -13.58 4.85 7.65
N PHE A 228 -14.28 4.18 8.58
CA PHE A 228 -15.52 4.66 9.19
C PHE A 228 -15.30 5.51 10.44
N LYS A 229 -14.06 5.60 10.93
CA LYS A 229 -13.69 6.33 12.15
C LYS A 229 -12.98 7.65 11.86
N LEU A 230 -12.44 7.82 10.64
CA LEU A 230 -11.72 9.05 10.27
C LEU A 230 -12.62 10.28 10.38
N LYS A 231 -12.09 11.36 10.95
CA LYS A 231 -12.76 12.66 11.09
C LYS A 231 -11.76 13.78 10.87
N GLY A 232 -12.09 14.76 10.04
CA GLY A 232 -11.28 15.94 9.75
C GLY A 232 -11.40 16.42 8.31
N SER A 233 -10.50 17.28 7.90
CA SER A 233 -10.57 17.99 6.63
C SER A 233 -9.74 17.31 5.55
N PHE A 234 -8.49 16.94 5.87
CA PHE A 234 -7.54 16.36 4.91
C PHE A 234 -6.79 15.19 5.54
N GLY A 235 -6.60 14.13 4.77
CA GLY A 235 -5.76 13.00 5.12
C GLY A 235 -4.30 13.25 4.72
N LEU A 236 -3.38 13.15 5.68
CA LEU A 236 -1.96 13.40 5.45
C LEU A 236 -1.24 12.13 5.04
N VAL A 237 -0.56 12.17 3.89
CA VAL A 237 0.41 11.17 3.47
C VAL A 237 1.80 11.77 3.49
N TRP A 238 2.53 11.50 4.56
CA TRP A 238 3.89 11.98 4.84
C TRP A 238 4.69 10.89 5.54
N ASP A 239 6.01 10.90 5.38
CA ASP A 239 6.92 10.00 6.09
C ASP A 239 8.29 10.68 6.27
N GLY A 240 9.05 10.22 7.27
CA GLY A 240 10.35 10.77 7.60
C GLY A 240 10.40 11.42 8.99
N THR A 241 11.40 12.28 9.20
CA THR A 241 11.67 12.92 10.50
C THR A 241 11.56 14.44 10.44
N SER A 242 11.40 15.02 9.25
CA SER A 242 11.38 16.46 9.00
C SER A 242 9.99 16.96 8.64
N LEU A 243 9.72 18.26 8.93
CA LEU A 243 8.56 18.99 8.44
C LEU A 243 8.78 19.58 7.04
N ASP A 244 10.03 19.72 6.63
CA ASP A 244 10.41 20.45 5.40
C ASP A 244 10.49 19.53 4.17
N GLU A 245 10.70 18.22 4.38
CA GLU A 245 10.68 17.21 3.33
C GLU A 245 10.41 15.81 3.90
N CYS A 246 10.03 14.87 3.05
CA CYS A 246 10.03 13.45 3.40
C CYS A 246 11.46 12.92 3.32
N ASP A 247 12.14 12.84 4.45
CA ASP A 247 13.53 12.44 4.59
C ASP A 247 13.70 10.97 5.04
N GLY A 248 14.95 10.58 5.30
CA GLY A 248 15.27 9.22 5.76
C GLY A 248 14.98 8.14 4.71
N LEU A 249 14.99 6.88 5.13
CA LEU A 249 14.75 5.74 4.23
C LEU A 249 13.33 5.73 3.69
N MET A 250 12.36 5.86 4.59
CA MET A 250 10.93 5.81 4.23
C MET A 250 10.50 7.01 3.42
N GLY A 251 10.96 8.22 3.77
CA GLY A 251 10.66 9.42 3.01
C GLY A 251 11.23 9.37 1.59
N ARG A 252 12.47 8.91 1.42
CA ARG A 252 13.03 8.70 0.07
C ARG A 252 12.28 7.66 -0.74
N TYR A 253 11.78 6.60 -0.09
CA TYR A 253 10.98 5.58 -0.74
C TYR A 253 9.64 6.14 -1.26
N MET A 254 9.09 7.19 -0.65
CA MET A 254 7.89 7.87 -1.14
C MET A 254 8.03 8.43 -2.55
N LYS A 255 9.25 8.67 -3.02
CA LYS A 255 9.49 9.15 -4.41
C LYS A 255 9.10 8.12 -5.48
N ILE A 256 8.95 6.85 -5.12
CA ILE A 256 8.65 5.76 -6.06
C ILE A 256 7.48 4.87 -5.64
N ASN A 257 7.15 4.80 -4.34
CA ASN A 257 6.12 3.88 -3.88
C ASN A 257 4.70 4.46 -3.96
N PHE A 258 3.72 3.60 -3.63
CA PHE A 258 2.33 3.97 -3.38
C PHE A 258 2.02 3.68 -1.90
N PRO A 259 2.09 4.66 -0.99
CA PRO A 259 1.71 4.44 0.41
C PRO A 259 0.24 4.05 0.54
N HIS A 260 -0.05 2.97 1.26
CA HIS A 260 -1.41 2.45 1.42
C HIS A 260 -2.38 3.42 2.12
N LYS A 261 -1.82 4.45 2.82
CA LYS A 261 -2.59 5.57 3.38
C LYS A 261 -3.40 6.32 2.32
N LEU A 262 -2.87 6.46 1.09
CA LEU A 262 -3.62 7.10 0.01
C LEU A 262 -4.89 6.31 -0.33
N ALA A 263 -4.78 4.98 -0.47
CA ALA A 263 -5.93 4.11 -0.73
C ALA A 263 -6.96 4.19 0.41
N LEU A 264 -6.51 4.19 1.67
CA LEU A 264 -7.36 4.38 2.85
C LEU A 264 -8.14 5.69 2.78
N TYR A 265 -7.47 6.82 2.50
CA TYR A 265 -8.13 8.12 2.45
C TYR A 265 -9.10 8.24 1.28
N ILE A 266 -8.76 7.65 0.14
CA ILE A 266 -9.70 7.56 -1.00
C ILE A 266 -10.91 6.71 -0.61
N ALA A 267 -10.72 5.55 0.02
CA ALA A 267 -11.81 4.68 0.47
C ALA A 267 -12.70 5.34 1.53
N ALA A 268 -12.11 6.16 2.41
CA ALA A 268 -12.87 6.97 3.37
C ALA A 268 -13.57 8.17 2.71
N GLY A 269 -13.12 8.63 1.55
CA GLY A 269 -13.64 9.82 0.86
C GLY A 269 -13.13 11.14 1.46
N ILE A 270 -11.92 11.13 2.06
CA ILE A 270 -11.28 12.33 2.63
C ILE A 270 -10.22 12.89 1.66
N PRO A 271 -10.27 14.19 1.29
CA PRO A 271 -9.24 14.81 0.46
C PRO A 271 -7.85 14.69 1.06
N VAL A 272 -6.82 14.67 0.21
CA VAL A 272 -5.47 14.27 0.59
C VAL A 272 -4.49 15.44 0.49
N VAL A 273 -3.58 15.54 1.46
CA VAL A 273 -2.36 16.34 1.36
C VAL A 273 -1.13 15.42 1.37
N THR A 274 -0.18 15.69 0.50
CA THR A 274 1.05 14.90 0.39
C THR A 274 2.23 15.74 -0.08
N TRP A 275 3.43 15.19 0.08
CA TRP A 275 4.66 15.80 -0.40
C TRP A 275 4.68 15.91 -1.93
N SER A 276 5.14 17.05 -2.46
CA SER A 276 5.15 17.33 -3.90
C SER A 276 6.03 16.37 -4.70
N GLN A 277 7.11 15.84 -4.09
CA GLN A 277 8.03 14.89 -4.73
C GLN A 277 7.61 13.42 -4.55
N ALA A 278 6.56 13.13 -3.76
CA ALA A 278 6.06 11.76 -3.65
C ALA A 278 5.55 11.25 -5.00
N ALA A 279 5.67 9.95 -5.24
CA ALA A 279 5.15 9.35 -6.49
C ALA A 279 3.64 9.55 -6.64
N ILE A 280 2.92 9.57 -5.53
CA ILE A 280 1.48 9.76 -5.49
C ILE A 280 1.03 11.21 -5.72
N ALA A 281 1.95 12.19 -5.71
CA ALA A 281 1.63 13.59 -5.98
C ALA A 281 0.96 13.77 -7.36
N ASP A 282 1.39 13.00 -8.35
CA ASP A 282 0.80 13.01 -9.69
C ASP A 282 -0.66 12.52 -9.68
N ILE A 283 -0.97 11.53 -8.84
CA ILE A 283 -2.35 11.02 -8.66
C ILE A 283 -3.22 12.09 -8.01
N VAL A 284 -2.73 12.72 -6.93
CA VAL A 284 -3.48 13.78 -6.22
C VAL A 284 -3.81 14.93 -7.15
N LYS A 285 -2.84 15.39 -7.95
CA LYS A 285 -3.01 16.47 -8.94
C LYS A 285 -3.95 16.06 -10.09
N THR A 286 -3.71 14.89 -10.70
CA THR A 286 -4.46 14.42 -11.88
C THR A 286 -5.94 14.20 -11.57
N TYR A 287 -6.23 13.57 -10.43
CA TYR A 287 -7.61 13.31 -10.01
C TYR A 287 -8.22 14.48 -9.25
N LYS A 288 -7.45 15.54 -8.95
CA LYS A 288 -7.90 16.71 -8.17
C LYS A 288 -8.60 16.29 -6.87
N ILE A 289 -7.93 15.44 -6.08
CA ILE A 289 -8.46 14.87 -4.84
C ILE A 289 -7.85 15.48 -3.59
N GLY A 290 -7.19 16.63 -3.72
CA GLY A 290 -6.50 17.35 -2.68
C GLY A 290 -5.36 18.17 -3.25
N PHE A 291 -4.31 18.42 -2.45
CA PHE A 291 -3.18 19.25 -2.85
C PHE A 291 -1.84 18.67 -2.42
N VAL A 292 -0.77 19.25 -2.93
CA VAL A 292 0.61 18.87 -2.62
C VAL A 292 1.37 20.08 -2.06
N VAL A 293 2.32 19.80 -1.16
CA VAL A 293 3.19 20.80 -0.54
C VAL A 293 4.65 20.35 -0.59
N ASP A 294 5.57 21.29 -0.58
CA ASP A 294 6.99 20.99 -0.45
C ASP A 294 7.35 20.76 1.02
N SER A 295 6.71 21.51 1.93
CA SER A 295 6.89 21.42 3.38
C SER A 295 5.53 21.39 4.12
N LEU A 296 5.48 20.69 5.25
CA LEU A 296 4.29 20.70 6.13
C LEU A 296 4.00 22.09 6.69
N ARG A 297 4.99 22.99 6.73
CA ARG A 297 4.84 24.40 7.15
C ARG A 297 3.93 25.20 6.22
N GLU A 298 3.72 24.73 4.99
CA GLU A 298 2.90 25.40 3.98
C GLU A 298 1.42 25.01 4.08
N VAL A 299 1.10 23.89 4.74
CA VAL A 299 -0.25 23.28 4.73
C VAL A 299 -1.31 24.27 5.22
N SER A 300 -1.07 24.96 6.35
CA SER A 300 -2.04 25.91 6.90
C SER A 300 -2.32 27.08 5.94
N ASN A 301 -1.26 27.66 5.37
CA ASN A 301 -1.38 28.76 4.42
C ASN A 301 -2.07 28.33 3.13
N TYR A 302 -1.80 27.10 2.66
CA TYR A 302 -2.51 26.57 1.49
C TYR A 302 -4.01 26.42 1.77
N ILE A 303 -4.40 25.89 2.92
CA ILE A 303 -5.82 25.76 3.31
C ILE A 303 -6.48 27.15 3.40
N ASP A 304 -5.77 28.18 3.90
CA ASP A 304 -6.28 29.55 3.91
C ASP A 304 -6.44 30.16 2.50
N SER A 305 -5.70 29.67 1.52
CA SER A 305 -5.75 30.16 0.13
C SER A 305 -6.89 29.57 -0.70
N ILE A 306 -7.46 28.45 -0.26
CA ILE A 306 -8.62 27.82 -0.93
C ILE A 306 -9.93 28.16 -0.22
N ASN A 307 -11.03 27.93 -0.89
CA ASN A 307 -12.36 28.19 -0.37
C ASN A 307 -13.21 26.91 -0.30
N GLU A 308 -14.40 26.99 0.31
CA GLU A 308 -15.30 25.85 0.44
C GLU A 308 -15.70 25.22 -0.90
N LYS A 309 -15.79 26.02 -1.99
CA LYS A 309 -16.12 25.52 -3.32
C LYS A 309 -15.01 24.64 -3.88
N GLU A 310 -13.75 25.02 -3.69
CA GLU A 310 -12.59 24.21 -4.11
C GLU A 310 -12.49 22.94 -3.28
N TYR A 311 -12.70 23.03 -1.95
CA TYR A 311 -12.78 21.84 -1.10
C TYR A 311 -13.91 20.90 -1.53
N ALA A 312 -15.08 21.42 -1.85
CA ALA A 312 -16.21 20.65 -2.36
C ALA A 312 -15.87 19.94 -3.70
N GLU A 313 -15.03 20.57 -4.55
CA GLU A 313 -14.55 19.92 -5.76
C GLU A 313 -13.62 18.75 -5.45
N TYR A 314 -12.67 18.88 -4.51
CA TYR A 314 -11.85 17.76 -4.03
C TYR A 314 -12.74 16.62 -3.51
N LYS A 315 -13.73 16.94 -2.68
CA LYS A 315 -14.72 15.96 -2.16
C LYS A 315 -15.44 15.25 -3.28
N LYS A 316 -15.99 15.97 -4.24
CA LYS A 316 -16.70 15.41 -5.41
C LYS A 316 -15.82 14.44 -6.19
N ASN A 317 -14.56 14.81 -6.40
CA ASN A 317 -13.62 14.00 -7.19
C ASN A 317 -13.18 12.74 -6.45
N ILE A 318 -12.87 12.86 -5.16
CA ILE A 318 -12.46 11.69 -4.37
C ILE A 318 -13.60 10.68 -4.23
N LEU A 319 -14.86 11.12 -4.11
CA LEU A 319 -16.02 10.23 -4.05
C LEU A 319 -16.25 9.46 -5.35
N LYS A 320 -15.89 10.04 -6.50
CA LYS A 320 -15.89 9.30 -7.78
C LYS A 320 -14.83 8.20 -7.79
N LEU A 321 -13.63 8.51 -7.26
CA LEU A 321 -12.52 7.57 -7.20
C LEU A 321 -12.75 6.49 -6.14
N GLN A 322 -13.37 6.83 -5.02
CA GLN A 322 -13.74 5.93 -3.92
C GLN A 322 -14.49 4.69 -4.42
N LYS A 323 -15.48 4.86 -5.28
CA LYS A 323 -16.27 3.74 -5.83
C LYS A 323 -15.39 2.72 -6.56
N LYS A 324 -14.39 3.19 -7.30
CA LYS A 324 -13.44 2.32 -8.01
C LYS A 324 -12.50 1.62 -7.02
N VAL A 325 -11.91 2.37 -6.10
CA VAL A 325 -10.97 1.84 -5.10
C VAL A 325 -11.64 0.79 -4.20
N MET A 326 -12.89 1.03 -3.79
CA MET A 326 -13.61 0.08 -2.95
C MET A 326 -14.03 -1.21 -3.69
N SER A 327 -14.13 -1.19 -5.01
CA SER A 327 -14.56 -2.35 -5.81
C SER A 327 -13.44 -3.29 -6.25
N GLY A 328 -12.17 -2.89 -6.15
CA GLY A 328 -11.01 -3.64 -6.67
C GLY A 328 -10.74 -3.37 -8.15
N TYR A 329 -11.22 -2.27 -8.68
CA TYR A 329 -11.17 -1.94 -10.11
C TYR A 329 -9.74 -1.85 -10.67
N PHE A 330 -8.84 -1.18 -9.95
CA PHE A 330 -7.48 -0.95 -10.44
C PHE A 330 -6.65 -2.22 -10.45
N THR A 331 -6.75 -3.02 -9.39
CA THR A 331 -6.10 -4.32 -9.29
C THR A 331 -6.58 -5.27 -10.38
N ALA A 332 -7.90 -5.39 -10.56
CA ALA A 332 -8.48 -6.23 -11.60
C ALA A 332 -7.99 -5.83 -13.01
N LEU A 333 -8.02 -4.52 -13.31
CA LEU A 333 -7.55 -3.99 -14.61
C LEU A 333 -6.06 -4.28 -14.84
N ALA A 334 -5.21 -4.14 -13.81
CA ALA A 334 -3.79 -4.41 -13.94
C ALA A 334 -3.52 -5.89 -14.23
N PHE A 335 -4.19 -6.82 -13.54
CA PHE A 335 -4.06 -8.24 -13.82
C PHE A 335 -4.60 -8.62 -15.19
N GLU A 336 -5.71 -8.06 -15.65
CA GLU A 336 -6.22 -8.30 -17.00
C GLU A 336 -5.21 -7.90 -18.09
N LYS A 337 -4.57 -6.75 -17.93
CA LYS A 337 -3.51 -6.30 -18.82
C LYS A 337 -2.33 -7.27 -18.81
N ALA A 338 -1.87 -7.69 -17.63
CA ALA A 338 -0.74 -8.61 -17.49
C ALA A 338 -1.01 -9.98 -18.11
N VAL A 339 -2.20 -10.55 -17.85
CA VAL A 339 -2.64 -11.82 -18.46
C VAL A 339 -2.70 -11.70 -19.98
N THR A 340 -3.25 -10.61 -20.50
CA THR A 340 -3.30 -10.36 -21.96
C THR A 340 -1.92 -10.27 -22.59
N MET A 341 -0.93 -9.67 -21.88
CA MET A 341 0.46 -9.57 -22.37
C MET A 341 1.18 -10.92 -22.46
N ILE A 342 0.75 -11.91 -21.70
CA ILE A 342 1.29 -13.28 -21.73
C ILE A 342 0.59 -14.12 -22.79
N SER A 343 -0.72 -13.94 -22.98
CA SER A 343 -1.55 -14.74 -23.87
C SER A 343 -1.39 -14.38 -25.36
N ARG A 344 -0.71 -13.28 -25.65
CA ARG A 344 -0.29 -12.85 -27.00
C ARG A 344 1.13 -13.33 -27.32
#